data_fec17210edc6eec6f05d1e2664351f46
#
_entry.id   fec17210edc6eec6f05d1e2664351f46
#
_cell.length_a   1.000
_cell.length_b   1.000
_cell.length_c   1.000
_cell.angle_alpha   90.00
_cell.angle_beta   90.00
_cell.angle_gamma   90.00
#
_symmetry.space_group_name_H-M   'P 1'
#
loop_
_entity.id
_entity.type
_entity.pdbx_description
1 polymer ?
#
loop_
_entity_poly.entity_id
_entity_poly.type
_entity_poly.pdbx_seq_one_letter_code
_entity_poly.pdbx_strand_id
1 'polypeptide(L)'
;MKKITLILSLLISAYGFAQNTSTGVVTLNANAGFTVQFDVNGTTDIVTMTMVGPSNVWLAVALNTTGGNSMGAGGEDVILYDSTGLKDRNLTGAQNAPNVDASQDWTQSSNTVTSGVRTIVATRDLDTNDSNDYVFTTTNNSALPLLWAYGSGTNLAYHASRGATASTLSIETIALTPEFNIYPNPVTNELSVEF
;
A
#
# COMPACT_ATOMS: atom_id res chain seq x y z
N MET A 1 -1.37 3.81 65.55
CA MET A 1 -1.36 2.84 64.44
C MET A 1 -1.48 3.60 63.15
N LYS A 2 -0.41 3.75 62.38
CA LYS A 2 -0.39 4.49 61.10
C LYS A 2 -0.84 3.55 60.00
N LYS A 3 -1.95 3.87 59.31
CA LYS A 3 -2.41 3.14 58.13
C LYS A 3 -1.57 3.59 56.92
N ILE A 4 -0.73 2.71 56.39
CA ILE A 4 0.00 2.89 55.14
C ILE A 4 -0.97 2.52 54.02
N THR A 5 -1.46 3.52 53.29
CA THR A 5 -2.24 3.32 52.07
C THR A 5 -1.26 3.08 50.92
N LEU A 6 -1.14 1.84 50.47
CA LEU A 6 -0.34 1.47 49.28
C LEU A 6 -1.11 1.90 48.04
N ILE A 7 -0.68 2.98 47.40
CA ILE A 7 -1.20 3.38 46.08
C ILE A 7 -0.43 2.56 45.06
N LEU A 8 -1.04 1.48 44.57
CA LEU A 8 -0.56 0.71 43.43
C LEU A 8 -0.89 1.52 42.17
N SER A 9 0.05 2.35 41.71
CA SER A 9 -0.05 3.00 40.41
C SER A 9 0.13 1.95 39.33
N LEU A 10 -0.98 1.52 38.73
CA LEU A 10 -1.00 0.65 37.54
C LEU A 10 -0.48 1.49 36.37
N LEU A 11 0.81 1.40 36.09
CA LEU A 11 1.40 1.89 34.85
C LEU A 11 0.88 1.02 33.69
N ILE A 12 -0.26 1.41 33.14
CA ILE A 12 -0.71 0.93 31.84
C ILE A 12 0.22 1.56 30.80
N SER A 13 1.31 0.88 30.49
CA SER A 13 2.07 1.17 29.27
C SER A 13 1.15 0.88 28.10
N ALA A 14 0.60 1.92 27.50
CA ALA A 14 -0.04 1.82 26.21
C ALA A 14 1.02 1.44 25.19
N TYR A 15 1.18 0.17 24.92
CA TYR A 15 1.94 -0.30 23.78
C TYR A 15 1.10 0.11 22.56
N GLY A 16 1.50 1.22 21.93
CA GLY A 16 1.00 1.54 20.60
C GLY A 16 1.48 0.43 19.67
N PHE A 17 0.59 -0.48 19.31
CA PHE A 17 0.89 -1.41 18.23
C PHE A 17 0.91 -0.59 16.94
N ALA A 18 2.04 -0.56 16.28
CA ALA A 18 2.11 -0.03 14.93
C ALA A 18 1.18 -0.88 14.05
N GLN A 19 0.21 -0.21 13.42
CA GLN A 19 -0.82 -0.89 12.63
C GLN A 19 -0.30 -1.16 11.23
N ASN A 20 -0.61 -2.35 10.73
CA ASN A 20 -0.46 -2.65 9.31
C ASN A 20 -1.75 -2.28 8.60
N THR A 21 -1.63 -1.59 7.47
CA THR A 21 -2.76 -1.24 6.61
C THR A 21 -2.50 -1.71 5.19
N SER A 22 -3.57 -1.97 4.45
CA SER A 22 -3.49 -2.37 3.04
C SER A 22 -4.59 -1.70 2.24
N THR A 23 -4.34 -1.46 0.96
CA THR A 23 -5.40 -1.12 0.01
C THR A 23 -6.20 -2.34 -0.42
N GLY A 24 -5.69 -3.57 -0.13
CA GLY A 24 -6.08 -4.74 -0.90
C GLY A 24 -5.76 -4.57 -2.38
N VAL A 25 -6.23 -5.49 -3.20
CA VAL A 25 -6.05 -5.39 -4.65
C VAL A 25 -6.97 -4.34 -5.24
N VAL A 26 -6.41 -3.24 -5.70
CA VAL A 26 -7.14 -2.16 -6.39
C VAL A 26 -7.13 -2.41 -7.89
N THR A 27 -8.29 -2.59 -8.49
CA THR A 27 -8.43 -2.71 -9.95
C THR A 27 -8.36 -1.33 -10.59
N LEU A 28 -7.29 -1.08 -11.36
CA LEU A 28 -7.08 0.15 -12.10
C LEU A 28 -7.78 0.09 -13.47
N ASN A 29 -7.57 -1.01 -14.20
CA ASN A 29 -8.26 -1.27 -15.48
C ASN A 29 -8.57 -2.77 -15.61
N ALA A 30 -9.84 -3.13 -15.49
CA ALA A 30 -10.29 -4.52 -15.54
C ALA A 30 -10.02 -5.20 -16.91
N ASN A 31 -10.18 -4.45 -18.01
CA ASN A 31 -9.98 -5.01 -19.34
C ASN A 31 -8.52 -5.35 -19.65
N ALA A 32 -7.59 -4.61 -19.05
CA ALA A 32 -6.16 -4.86 -19.17
C ALA A 32 -5.63 -5.80 -18.07
N GLY A 33 -6.44 -6.16 -17.07
CA GLY A 33 -5.97 -6.85 -15.88
C GLY A 33 -4.94 -6.02 -15.09
N PHE A 34 -5.02 -4.68 -15.19
CA PHE A 34 -4.10 -3.80 -14.50
C PHE A 34 -4.58 -3.52 -13.08
N THR A 35 -3.78 -3.94 -12.10
CA THR A 35 -4.07 -3.79 -10.67
C THR A 35 -2.85 -3.27 -9.92
N VAL A 36 -3.07 -2.72 -8.73
CA VAL A 36 -2.03 -2.39 -7.77
C VAL A 36 -2.52 -2.70 -6.35
N GLN A 37 -1.59 -3.03 -5.47
CA GLN A 37 -1.81 -3.16 -4.04
C GLN A 37 -0.66 -2.47 -3.30
N PHE A 38 -0.99 -1.76 -2.23
CA PHE A 38 -0.03 -1.20 -1.29
C PHE A 38 -0.28 -1.78 0.09
N ASP A 39 0.74 -2.43 0.65
CA ASP A 39 0.74 -3.00 1.99
C ASP A 39 1.72 -2.20 2.85
N VAL A 40 1.20 -1.55 3.88
CA VAL A 40 1.95 -0.68 4.79
C VAL A 40 2.22 -1.44 6.08
N ASN A 41 3.48 -1.65 6.40
CA ASN A 41 3.90 -2.27 7.65
C ASN A 41 4.39 -1.20 8.63
N GLY A 42 3.57 -0.84 9.60
CA GLY A 42 3.91 0.18 10.59
C GLY A 42 4.93 -0.29 11.64
N THR A 43 5.26 -1.57 11.70
CA THR A 43 6.31 -2.07 12.62
C THR A 43 7.71 -1.89 12.04
N THR A 44 7.83 -2.01 10.71
CA THR A 44 9.11 -1.91 10.00
C THR A 44 9.26 -0.60 9.24
N ASP A 45 8.22 0.24 9.23
CA ASP A 45 8.12 1.48 8.46
C ASP A 45 8.37 1.28 6.95
N ILE A 46 7.91 0.14 6.43
CA ILE A 46 8.06 -0.24 5.01
C ILE A 46 6.69 -0.33 4.34
N VAL A 47 6.59 0.21 3.13
CA VAL A 47 5.49 -0.08 2.21
C VAL A 47 5.94 -1.06 1.14
N THR A 48 5.11 -2.05 0.86
CA THR A 48 5.27 -2.98 -0.26
C THR A 48 4.23 -2.67 -1.31
N MET A 49 4.67 -2.43 -2.54
CA MET A 49 3.80 -2.33 -3.71
C MET A 49 3.82 -3.63 -4.49
N THR A 50 2.65 -4.11 -4.87
CA THR A 50 2.48 -5.16 -5.88
C THR A 50 1.72 -4.58 -7.06
N MET A 51 2.36 -4.46 -8.22
CA MET A 51 1.76 -3.95 -9.46
C MET A 51 1.68 -5.07 -10.48
N VAL A 52 0.48 -5.31 -11.02
CA VAL A 52 0.20 -6.38 -11.97
C VAL A 52 -0.42 -5.80 -13.23
N GLY A 53 0.05 -6.20 -14.41
CA GLY A 53 -0.51 -5.75 -15.67
C GLY A 53 0.07 -6.47 -16.89
N PRO A 54 -0.31 -6.09 -18.12
CA PRO A 54 0.21 -6.69 -19.34
C PRO A 54 1.75 -6.53 -19.43
N SER A 55 2.44 -7.60 -19.82
CA SER A 55 3.91 -7.60 -19.85
C SER A 55 4.53 -6.89 -21.05
N ASN A 56 3.73 -6.59 -22.06
CA ASN A 56 4.15 -5.99 -23.33
C ASN A 56 3.97 -4.47 -23.42
N VAL A 57 3.62 -3.82 -22.28
CA VAL A 57 3.43 -2.37 -22.19
C VAL A 57 4.17 -1.81 -20.98
N TRP A 58 4.41 -0.48 -20.97
CA TRP A 58 4.80 0.21 -19.75
C TRP A 58 3.59 0.43 -18.84
N LEU A 59 3.81 0.45 -17.53
CA LEU A 59 2.79 0.58 -16.48
C LEU A 59 3.19 1.72 -15.54
N ALA A 60 2.23 2.54 -15.12
CA ALA A 60 2.46 3.61 -14.15
C ALA A 60 1.30 3.81 -13.21
N VAL A 61 1.62 4.11 -11.96
CA VAL A 61 0.68 4.53 -10.91
C VAL A 61 1.23 5.79 -10.27
N ALA A 62 0.37 6.79 -10.08
CA ALA A 62 0.72 8.02 -9.37
C ALA A 62 -0.05 8.14 -8.07
N LEU A 63 0.66 8.59 -7.05
CA LEU A 63 0.22 8.86 -5.68
C LEU A 63 0.09 10.36 -5.45
N ASN A 64 -0.42 10.75 -4.28
CA ASN A 64 -0.62 12.16 -3.90
C ASN A 64 -1.50 12.94 -4.88
N THR A 65 -2.50 12.26 -5.45
CA THR A 65 -3.35 12.86 -6.47
C THR A 65 -4.52 13.61 -5.84
N THR A 66 -5.00 14.64 -6.51
CA THR A 66 -6.18 15.38 -6.08
C THR A 66 -7.50 14.71 -6.46
N GLY A 67 -7.43 13.46 -6.98
CA GLY A 67 -8.60 12.65 -7.35
C GLY A 67 -9.19 12.96 -8.73
N GLY A 68 -8.54 13.78 -9.55
CA GLY A 68 -8.92 14.05 -10.93
C GLY A 68 -8.23 13.12 -11.94
N ASN A 69 -8.71 13.08 -13.18
CA ASN A 69 -8.10 12.33 -14.29
C ASN A 69 -6.96 13.09 -14.98
N SER A 70 -6.36 14.06 -14.33
CA SER A 70 -5.44 15.01 -14.95
C SER A 70 -4.04 14.90 -14.36
N MET A 71 -3.05 14.87 -15.23
CA MET A 71 -1.64 15.06 -14.86
C MET A 71 -1.32 16.53 -14.51
N GLY A 72 -2.33 17.36 -14.28
CA GLY A 72 -2.23 18.80 -14.45
C GLY A 72 -1.71 19.59 -13.25
N ALA A 73 -1.70 19.03 -12.04
CA ALA A 73 -1.27 19.78 -10.86
C ALA A 73 0.25 19.80 -10.69
N GLY A 74 0.91 18.68 -10.96
CA GLY A 74 2.32 18.47 -10.66
C GLY A 74 2.58 18.14 -9.19
N GLY A 75 3.68 17.46 -8.94
CA GLY A 75 4.05 17.00 -7.59
C GLY A 75 3.43 15.66 -7.20
N GLU A 76 2.77 14.98 -8.13
CA GLU A 76 2.34 13.60 -7.91
C GLU A 76 3.56 12.68 -8.03
N ASP A 77 3.77 11.85 -7.00
CA ASP A 77 4.76 10.77 -6.96
C ASP A 77 4.34 9.65 -7.90
N VAL A 78 5.22 9.21 -8.80
CA VAL A 78 4.91 8.24 -9.87
C VAL A 78 5.83 7.05 -9.84
N ILE A 79 5.25 5.88 -9.67
CA ILE A 79 5.94 4.61 -9.83
C ILE A 79 5.70 4.13 -11.25
N LEU A 80 6.76 4.04 -12.05
CA LEU A 80 6.68 3.69 -13.46
C LEU A 80 7.61 2.53 -13.79
N TYR A 81 7.06 1.53 -14.48
CA TYR A 81 7.84 0.43 -15.06
C TYR A 81 7.80 0.51 -16.58
N ASP A 82 8.98 0.55 -17.21
CA ASP A 82 9.13 0.53 -18.67
C ASP A 82 10.24 -0.44 -19.12
N SER A 83 10.68 -0.34 -20.38
CA SER A 83 11.76 -1.18 -20.92
C SER A 83 13.10 -1.00 -20.20
N THR A 84 13.27 0.07 -19.43
CA THR A 84 14.48 0.37 -18.64
C THR A 84 14.37 -0.07 -17.18
N GLY A 85 13.23 -0.61 -16.77
CA GLY A 85 12.96 -1.11 -15.42
C GLY A 85 12.02 -0.22 -14.61
N LEU A 86 11.93 -0.49 -13.33
CA LEU A 86 11.17 0.31 -12.36
C LEU A 86 11.90 1.63 -12.10
N LYS A 87 11.14 2.73 -12.08
CA LYS A 87 11.64 4.07 -11.82
C LYS A 87 10.72 4.82 -10.90
N ASP A 88 11.33 5.55 -9.98
CA ASP A 88 10.70 6.61 -9.24
C ASP A 88 10.69 7.89 -10.08
N ARG A 89 9.54 8.55 -10.17
CA ARG A 89 9.30 9.70 -11.02
C ARG A 89 8.32 10.66 -10.37
N ASN A 90 8.27 11.89 -10.87
CA ASN A 90 7.27 12.87 -10.45
C ASN A 90 6.60 13.57 -11.64
N LEU A 91 5.31 13.89 -11.50
CA LEU A 91 4.58 14.70 -12.47
C LEU A 91 4.97 16.18 -12.30
N THR A 92 5.06 16.88 -13.43
CA THR A 92 5.52 18.29 -13.48
C THR A 92 4.40 19.29 -13.69
N GLY A 93 3.14 18.83 -13.69
CA GLY A 93 1.98 19.70 -13.96
C GLY A 93 1.75 20.04 -15.43
N ALA A 94 2.63 19.65 -16.33
CA ALA A 94 2.44 19.72 -17.76
C ALA A 94 2.09 18.34 -18.31
N GLN A 95 1.40 18.27 -19.44
CA GLN A 95 1.06 16.99 -20.11
C GLN A 95 2.32 16.33 -20.73
N ASN A 96 3.41 16.30 -20.00
CA ASN A 96 4.69 15.71 -20.38
C ASN A 96 4.90 14.36 -19.67
N ALA A 97 5.88 13.60 -20.16
CA ALA A 97 6.33 12.43 -19.41
C ALA A 97 6.80 12.84 -18.02
N PRO A 98 6.49 12.05 -16.97
CA PRO A 98 6.97 12.35 -15.62
C PRO A 98 8.49 12.34 -15.59
N ASN A 99 9.09 13.32 -14.89
CA ASN A 99 10.53 13.37 -14.70
C ASN A 99 11.02 12.17 -13.88
N VAL A 100 12.22 11.70 -14.16
CA VAL A 100 12.88 10.74 -13.28
C VAL A 100 13.27 11.48 -12.01
N ASP A 101 12.93 10.94 -10.86
CA ASP A 101 13.34 11.51 -9.59
C ASP A 101 14.85 11.36 -9.38
N ALA A 102 15.45 12.32 -8.68
CA ALA A 102 16.87 12.28 -8.34
C ALA A 102 17.19 11.15 -7.35
N SER A 103 16.28 10.93 -6.41
CA SER A 103 16.27 9.76 -5.53
C SER A 103 15.45 8.64 -6.16
N GLN A 104 15.87 7.41 -6.00
CA GLN A 104 15.19 6.22 -6.54
C GLN A 104 14.88 5.31 -5.35
N ASP A 105 13.81 5.60 -4.64
CA ASP A 105 13.54 5.02 -3.32
C ASP A 105 12.87 3.65 -3.41
N TRP A 106 12.24 3.33 -4.54
CA TRP A 106 11.66 2.01 -4.77
C TRP A 106 12.70 0.95 -5.08
N THR A 107 12.85 -0.02 -4.20
CA THR A 107 13.69 -1.21 -4.39
C THR A 107 12.85 -2.37 -4.92
N GLN A 108 13.07 -2.75 -6.18
CA GLN A 108 12.38 -3.89 -6.80
C GLN A 108 12.89 -5.20 -6.19
N SER A 109 12.00 -5.94 -5.53
CA SER A 109 12.29 -7.26 -4.96
C SER A 109 11.95 -8.40 -5.91
N SER A 110 10.96 -8.21 -6.81
CA SER A 110 10.55 -9.22 -7.79
C SER A 110 10.01 -8.58 -9.07
N ASN A 111 10.22 -9.26 -10.19
CA ASN A 111 9.63 -8.95 -11.50
C ASN A 111 9.48 -10.23 -12.30
N THR A 112 8.28 -10.74 -12.38
CA THR A 112 7.98 -12.01 -13.04
C THR A 112 6.98 -11.81 -14.16
N VAL A 113 7.07 -12.64 -15.18
CA VAL A 113 6.10 -12.70 -16.28
C VAL A 113 5.57 -14.10 -16.43
N THR A 114 4.26 -14.24 -16.32
CA THR A 114 3.59 -15.53 -16.52
C THR A 114 2.41 -15.32 -17.46
N SER A 115 2.38 -16.07 -18.56
CA SER A 115 1.28 -16.03 -19.55
C SER A 115 0.93 -14.60 -20.03
N GLY A 116 1.95 -13.76 -20.24
CA GLY A 116 1.76 -12.38 -20.72
C GLY A 116 1.37 -11.35 -19.63
N VAL A 117 1.28 -11.78 -18.39
CA VAL A 117 1.02 -10.91 -17.22
C VAL A 117 2.33 -10.69 -16.47
N ARG A 118 2.66 -9.44 -16.23
CA ARG A 118 3.78 -9.02 -15.40
C ARG A 118 3.33 -8.74 -13.98
N THR A 119 4.08 -9.26 -13.01
CA THR A 119 3.94 -8.91 -11.59
C THR A 119 5.24 -8.29 -11.11
N ILE A 120 5.17 -7.09 -10.60
CA ILE A 120 6.28 -6.35 -10.00
C ILE A 120 6.00 -6.19 -8.52
N VAL A 121 6.98 -6.56 -7.69
CA VAL A 121 6.94 -6.27 -6.24
C VAL A 121 8.12 -5.37 -5.92
N ALA A 122 7.84 -4.28 -5.23
CA ALA A 122 8.86 -3.34 -4.79
C ALA A 122 8.54 -2.81 -3.39
N THR A 123 9.57 -2.37 -2.69
CA THR A 123 9.46 -1.83 -1.34
C THR A 123 10.17 -0.49 -1.24
N ARG A 124 9.70 0.36 -0.33
CA ARG A 124 10.41 1.56 0.14
C ARG A 124 10.01 1.90 1.57
N ASP A 125 10.70 2.84 2.18
CA ASP A 125 10.31 3.41 3.46
C ASP A 125 8.97 4.16 3.33
N LEU A 126 8.20 4.25 4.42
CA LEU A 126 6.94 5.01 4.45
C LEU A 126 7.16 6.48 4.19
N ASP A 127 8.24 7.03 4.76
CA ASP A 127 8.74 8.38 4.56
C ASP A 127 10.19 8.28 4.10
N THR A 128 10.44 8.65 2.85
CA THR A 128 11.77 8.62 2.24
C THR A 128 12.59 9.86 2.58
N ASN A 129 11.98 10.85 3.24
CA ASN A 129 12.50 12.21 3.43
C ASN A 129 12.76 12.96 2.11
N ASP A 130 12.20 12.49 1.00
CA ASP A 130 12.14 13.23 -0.26
C ASP A 130 10.79 13.98 -0.35
N SER A 131 10.85 15.27 -0.64
CA SER A 131 9.67 16.12 -0.73
C SER A 131 8.79 15.83 -1.95
N ASN A 132 9.32 15.10 -2.95
CA ASN A 132 8.59 14.69 -4.14
C ASN A 132 7.80 13.40 -3.92
N ASP A 133 8.10 12.69 -2.83
CA ASP A 133 7.52 11.40 -2.54
C ASP A 133 6.24 11.51 -1.69
N TYR A 134 5.32 10.60 -1.95
CA TYR A 134 4.15 10.41 -1.10
C TYR A 134 4.54 9.74 0.22
N VAL A 135 4.21 10.36 1.34
CA VAL A 135 4.39 9.75 2.66
C VAL A 135 3.20 8.86 2.98
N PHE A 136 3.46 7.56 3.10
CA PHE A 136 2.43 6.59 3.49
C PHE A 136 2.11 6.69 4.98
N THR A 137 0.87 6.37 5.33
CA THR A 137 0.38 6.42 6.70
C THR A 137 -0.16 5.06 7.14
N THR A 138 -0.04 4.78 8.43
CA THR A 138 -0.66 3.62 9.07
C THR A 138 -2.08 3.92 9.56
N THR A 139 -2.61 5.12 9.27
CA THR A 139 -3.95 5.52 9.70
C THR A 139 -5.02 4.71 8.96
N ASN A 140 -5.89 4.05 9.73
CA ASN A 140 -7.00 3.29 9.17
C ASN A 140 -7.97 4.18 8.40
N ASN A 141 -8.47 3.67 7.27
CA ASN A 141 -9.37 4.37 6.34
C ASN A 141 -8.78 5.66 5.74
N SER A 142 -7.46 5.75 5.66
CA SER A 142 -6.80 6.86 4.98
C SER A 142 -7.05 6.77 3.47
N ALA A 143 -7.58 7.84 2.87
CA ALA A 143 -7.80 7.89 1.43
C ALA A 143 -6.47 7.87 0.67
N LEU A 144 -6.39 7.05 -0.37
CA LEU A 144 -5.27 6.96 -1.28
C LEU A 144 -5.79 7.03 -2.73
N PRO A 145 -6.11 8.23 -3.24
CA PRO A 145 -6.52 8.37 -4.62
C PRO A 145 -5.34 8.14 -5.55
N LEU A 146 -5.56 7.37 -6.60
CA LEU A 146 -4.55 6.94 -7.56
C LEU A 146 -4.86 7.49 -8.95
N LEU A 147 -3.83 7.95 -9.67
CA LEU A 147 -3.85 8.00 -11.14
C LEU A 147 -3.11 6.80 -11.69
N TRP A 148 -3.52 6.35 -12.87
CA TRP A 148 -2.84 5.24 -13.52
C TRP A 148 -2.81 5.45 -15.04
N ALA A 149 -1.80 4.87 -15.66
CA ALA A 149 -1.68 4.82 -17.10
C ALA A 149 -0.89 3.59 -17.54
N TYR A 150 -1.13 3.15 -18.78
CA TYR A 150 -0.26 2.18 -19.45
C TYR A 150 -0.12 2.51 -20.95
N GLY A 151 0.96 2.04 -21.53
CA GLY A 151 1.32 2.29 -22.92
C GLY A 151 0.76 1.30 -23.93
N SER A 152 1.11 1.49 -25.19
CA SER A 152 0.90 0.53 -26.29
C SER A 152 2.13 -0.36 -26.53
N GLY A 153 3.23 -0.11 -25.84
CA GLY A 153 4.49 -0.85 -25.91
C GLY A 153 5.29 -0.64 -24.62
N THR A 154 6.44 -1.28 -24.52
CA THR A 154 7.28 -1.28 -23.31
C THR A 154 8.10 0.00 -23.13
N ASN A 155 8.40 0.73 -24.20
CA ASN A 155 9.08 2.01 -24.09
C ASN A 155 8.10 3.09 -23.64
N LEU A 156 8.53 3.94 -22.71
CA LEU A 156 7.73 5.09 -22.27
C LEU A 156 7.40 6.00 -23.45
N ALA A 157 6.13 6.17 -23.72
CA ALA A 157 5.56 7.02 -24.76
C ALA A 157 4.18 7.51 -24.30
N TYR A 158 3.42 8.13 -25.21
CA TYR A 158 2.05 8.51 -24.91
C TYR A 158 1.21 7.27 -24.50
N HIS A 159 0.44 7.42 -23.43
CA HIS A 159 -0.36 6.31 -22.89
C HIS A 159 -1.44 5.83 -23.86
N ALA A 160 -1.67 4.53 -23.92
CA ALA A 160 -2.79 3.91 -24.62
C ALA A 160 -4.10 4.05 -23.81
N SER A 161 -3.99 4.00 -22.49
CA SER A 161 -5.11 4.19 -21.57
C SER A 161 -4.63 4.81 -20.26
N ARG A 162 -5.55 5.50 -19.59
CA ARG A 162 -5.33 6.18 -18.31
C ARG A 162 -6.61 6.32 -17.53
N GLY A 163 -6.51 6.58 -16.26
CA GLY A 163 -7.67 6.86 -15.40
C GLY A 163 -7.29 7.26 -14.00
N ALA A 164 -8.31 7.45 -13.18
CA ALA A 164 -8.19 7.62 -11.73
C ALA A 164 -9.02 6.57 -11.03
N THR A 165 -8.57 6.18 -9.84
CA THR A 165 -9.27 5.20 -9.00
C THR A 165 -9.15 5.65 -7.55
N ALA A 166 -10.26 5.66 -6.83
CA ALA A 166 -10.25 5.85 -5.38
C ALA A 166 -9.85 4.54 -4.70
N SER A 167 -9.00 4.65 -3.69
CA SER A 167 -8.68 3.55 -2.77
C SER A 167 -8.49 4.08 -1.36
N THR A 168 -8.44 3.19 -0.39
CA THR A 168 -8.19 3.51 1.01
C THR A 168 -7.20 2.52 1.59
N LEU A 169 -6.35 2.99 2.49
CA LEU A 169 -5.56 2.14 3.36
C LEU A 169 -6.43 1.73 4.55
N SER A 170 -6.69 0.44 4.71
CA SER A 170 -7.51 -0.10 5.79
C SER A 170 -6.74 -1.15 6.58
N ILE A 171 -7.05 -1.27 7.87
CA ILE A 171 -6.49 -2.35 8.68
C ILE A 171 -6.98 -3.68 8.11
N GLU A 172 -6.05 -4.60 7.86
CA GLU A 172 -6.43 -5.98 7.58
C GLU A 172 -7.03 -6.59 8.84
N THR A 173 -8.36 -6.73 8.86
CA THR A 173 -9.03 -7.49 9.90
C THR A 173 -8.80 -8.97 9.65
N ILE A 174 -7.84 -9.55 10.36
CA ILE A 174 -7.80 -11.01 10.49
C ILE A 174 -9.05 -11.36 11.30
N ALA A 175 -10.04 -11.95 10.65
CA ALA A 175 -11.19 -12.52 11.36
C ALA A 175 -10.67 -13.72 12.16
N LEU A 176 -10.22 -13.44 13.38
CA LEU A 176 -10.02 -14.49 14.35
C LEU A 176 -11.44 -14.99 14.71
N THR A 177 -11.82 -16.11 14.16
CA THR A 177 -12.91 -16.91 14.75
C THR A 177 -12.26 -17.78 15.83
N PRO A 178 -12.25 -17.36 17.09
CA PRO A 178 -11.82 -18.24 18.14
C PRO A 178 -12.87 -19.34 18.27
N GLU A 179 -12.59 -20.52 17.73
CA GLU A 179 -13.32 -21.72 18.16
C GLU A 179 -12.83 -22.06 19.56
N PHE A 180 -13.53 -21.61 20.57
CA PHE A 180 -13.33 -22.11 21.91
C PHE A 180 -14.57 -22.89 22.33
N ASN A 181 -14.34 -24.08 22.83
CA ASN A 181 -15.38 -24.95 23.36
C ASN A 181 -15.32 -24.94 24.89
N ILE A 182 -16.48 -24.81 25.51
CA ILE A 182 -16.60 -24.81 26.96
C ILE A 182 -17.29 -26.12 27.38
N TYR A 183 -16.54 -26.93 28.13
CA TYR A 183 -17.04 -28.23 28.64
C TYR A 183 -16.82 -28.34 30.16
N PRO A 184 -17.72 -28.99 30.86
CA PRO A 184 -19.09 -29.32 30.48
C PRO A 184 -20.01 -28.08 30.49
N ASN A 185 -21.14 -28.13 29.75
CA ASN A 185 -22.16 -27.10 29.78
C ASN A 185 -23.53 -27.77 30.03
N PRO A 186 -24.14 -27.63 31.23
CA PRO A 186 -23.72 -26.78 32.34
C PRO A 186 -22.49 -27.30 33.10
N VAL A 187 -21.67 -26.39 33.64
CA VAL A 187 -20.52 -26.72 34.49
C VAL A 187 -21.03 -27.29 35.83
N THR A 188 -20.50 -28.48 36.23
CA THR A 188 -20.82 -29.08 37.50
C THR A 188 -19.72 -28.95 38.53
N ASN A 189 -18.46 -29.28 38.14
CA ASN A 189 -17.29 -29.20 39.04
C ASN A 189 -16.07 -28.52 38.39
N GLU A 190 -15.85 -28.70 37.09
CA GLU A 190 -14.72 -28.17 36.36
C GLU A 190 -15.18 -27.57 35.02
N LEU A 191 -14.52 -26.50 34.60
CA LEU A 191 -14.65 -25.87 33.32
C LEU A 191 -13.33 -26.03 32.52
N SER A 192 -13.38 -26.70 31.38
CA SER A 192 -12.25 -26.78 30.44
C SER A 192 -12.50 -25.82 29.26
N VAL A 193 -11.46 -25.09 28.91
CA VAL A 193 -11.46 -24.16 27.73
C VAL A 193 -10.35 -24.63 26.81
N GLU A 194 -10.69 -24.99 25.56
CA GLU A 194 -9.74 -25.35 24.51
C GLU A 194 -9.69 -24.20 23.49
N PHE A 195 -8.48 -23.85 23.05
CA PHE A 195 -8.19 -22.73 22.13
C PHE A 195 -7.66 -23.25 20.81
#